data_b8c45b8b02c0bd16cf8c6b9e5aae50f3
#
_entry.id   b8c45b8b02c0bd16cf8c6b9e5aae50f3
#
_cell.length_a   1.000
_cell.length_b   1.000
_cell.length_c   1.000
_cell.angle_alpha   90.00
_cell.angle_beta   90.00
_cell.angle_gamma   90.00
#
_symmetry.space_group_name_H-M   'P 1'
#
loop_
_entity.id
_entity.type
_entity.pdbx_description
1 polymer ?
#
loop_
_entity_poly.entity_id
_entity_poly.type
_entity_poly.pdbx_seq_one_letter_code
_entity_poly.pdbx_strand_id
1 'polypeptide(L)'
;MRHPLIDEILDARREYARGHDAAFEGYRNHAHRIYNFVRAISSLSADDQEKVAIAAALHDLCAFDGMDYLEPSIEEAARYLRETGREAWDREVALTIAFHHRIRPYRGEAGHLVEPFRRADWNDVTMGLVRGGVPRELRKAADTEFPVTAFIPRAVLLGEIAWLPRHPLRPAPPFRGGAALRRTGRA
;
A
#
# COMPACT_ATOMS: atom_id res chain seq x y z
N MET A 1 -6.28 3.43 15.45
CA MET A 1 -7.60 2.76 15.44
C MET A 1 -7.58 1.63 14.42
N ARG A 2 -7.92 0.41 14.83
CA ARG A 2 -8.05 -0.75 13.93
C ARG A 2 -9.25 -0.56 12.99
N HIS A 3 -9.11 -1.03 11.76
CA HIS A 3 -10.20 -1.07 10.79
C HIS A 3 -10.57 -2.55 10.51
N PRO A 4 -11.81 -2.99 10.83
CA PRO A 4 -12.17 -4.41 10.75
C PRO A 4 -11.97 -5.02 9.36
N LEU A 5 -12.28 -4.26 8.30
CA LEU A 5 -12.13 -4.72 6.92
C LEU A 5 -10.67 -5.07 6.55
N ILE A 6 -9.67 -4.36 7.10
CA ILE A 6 -8.25 -4.68 6.88
C ILE A 6 -7.93 -6.05 7.51
N ASP A 7 -8.38 -6.27 8.74
CA ASP A 7 -8.16 -7.54 9.44
C ASP A 7 -8.88 -8.69 8.71
N GLU A 8 -10.14 -8.52 8.31
CA GLU A 8 -10.90 -9.50 7.55
C GLU A 8 -10.21 -9.91 6.24
N ILE A 9 -9.76 -8.92 5.45
CA ILE A 9 -9.06 -9.18 4.18
C ILE A 9 -7.77 -9.95 4.42
N LEU A 10 -6.97 -9.55 5.41
CA LEU A 10 -5.68 -10.16 5.68
C LEU A 10 -5.80 -11.54 6.33
N ASP A 11 -6.81 -11.77 7.18
CA ASP A 11 -7.07 -13.08 7.75
C ASP A 11 -7.47 -14.09 6.68
N ALA A 12 -8.33 -13.68 5.72
CA ALA A 12 -8.73 -14.50 4.59
C ALA A 12 -7.58 -14.78 3.58
N ARG A 13 -6.43 -14.09 3.73
CA ARG A 13 -5.26 -14.18 2.82
C ARG A 13 -3.97 -14.55 3.54
N ARG A 14 -4.10 -15.24 4.66
CA ARG A 14 -2.94 -15.61 5.48
C ARG A 14 -1.94 -16.51 4.76
N GLU A 15 -2.35 -17.23 3.73
CA GLU A 15 -1.47 -18.03 2.88
C GLU A 15 -0.37 -17.21 2.18
N TYR A 16 -0.59 -15.90 1.96
CA TYR A 16 0.44 -14.99 1.43
C TYR A 16 1.61 -14.77 2.39
N ALA A 17 1.46 -15.08 3.68
CA ALA A 17 2.56 -15.02 4.64
C ALA A 17 3.72 -15.95 4.28
N ARG A 18 3.48 -17.03 3.50
CA ARG A 18 4.49 -18.01 3.07
C ARG A 18 5.33 -18.56 4.25
N GLY A 19 4.74 -18.68 5.42
CA GLY A 19 5.43 -19.10 6.65
C GLY A 19 6.17 -17.96 7.38
N HIS A 20 6.05 -16.72 6.92
CA HIS A 20 6.67 -15.55 7.54
C HIS A 20 5.68 -14.80 8.43
N ASP A 21 5.06 -15.48 9.40
CA ASP A 21 3.96 -14.91 10.22
C ASP A 21 4.32 -13.59 10.90
N ALA A 22 5.52 -13.46 11.46
CA ALA A 22 5.95 -12.22 12.10
C ALA A 22 6.04 -11.03 11.11
N ALA A 23 6.49 -11.29 9.88
CA ALA A 23 6.53 -10.28 8.83
C ALA A 23 5.12 -9.94 8.34
N PHE A 24 4.22 -10.91 8.27
CA PHE A 24 2.82 -10.70 7.91
C PHE A 24 2.08 -9.85 8.94
N GLU A 25 2.32 -10.07 10.24
CA GLU A 25 1.79 -9.17 11.27
C GLU A 25 2.40 -7.77 11.21
N GLY A 26 3.68 -7.66 10.85
CA GLY A 26 4.31 -6.37 10.55
C GLY A 26 3.64 -5.65 9.38
N TYR A 27 3.27 -6.38 8.33
CA TYR A 27 2.50 -5.88 7.20
C TYR A 27 1.09 -5.43 7.61
N ARG A 28 0.38 -6.22 8.42
CA ARG A 28 -0.92 -5.86 8.99
C ARG A 28 -0.85 -4.53 9.75
N ASN A 29 0.16 -4.37 10.59
CA ASN A 29 0.39 -3.13 11.33
C ASN A 29 0.64 -1.94 10.37
N HIS A 30 1.42 -2.14 9.31
CA HIS A 30 1.65 -1.15 8.27
C HIS A 30 0.35 -0.72 7.58
N ALA A 31 -0.48 -1.67 7.16
CA ALA A 31 -1.77 -1.38 6.55
C ALA A 31 -2.66 -0.51 7.44
N HIS A 32 -2.73 -0.81 8.73
CA HIS A 32 -3.48 0.00 9.70
C HIS A 32 -2.87 1.40 9.88
N ARG A 33 -1.54 1.54 9.92
CA ARG A 33 -0.91 2.86 10.03
C ARG A 33 -1.19 3.70 8.79
N ILE A 34 -1.02 3.15 7.57
CA ILE A 34 -1.35 3.85 6.33
C ILE A 34 -2.80 4.33 6.34
N TYR A 35 -3.75 3.46 6.65
CA TYR A 35 -5.16 3.81 6.71
C TYR A 35 -5.41 5.02 7.63
N ASN A 36 -4.85 4.98 8.85
CA ASN A 36 -5.00 6.08 9.80
C ASN A 36 -4.34 7.38 9.33
N PHE A 37 -3.19 7.29 8.68
CA PHE A 37 -2.48 8.46 8.13
C PHE A 37 -3.25 9.08 6.98
N VAL A 38 -3.76 8.28 6.03
CA VAL A 38 -4.59 8.78 4.92
C VAL A 38 -5.80 9.53 5.46
N ARG A 39 -6.54 8.97 6.43
CA ARG A 39 -7.68 9.63 7.06
C ARG A 39 -7.34 10.96 7.73
N ALA A 40 -6.15 11.08 8.27
CA ALA A 40 -5.72 12.31 8.96
C ALA A 40 -5.30 13.44 8.00
N ILE A 41 -4.88 13.09 6.77
CA ILE A 41 -4.36 14.08 5.80
C ILE A 41 -5.29 14.33 4.62
N SER A 42 -6.48 13.71 4.61
CA SER A 42 -7.48 13.86 3.54
C SER A 42 -8.90 13.81 4.10
N SER A 43 -9.84 14.38 3.35
CA SER A 43 -11.28 14.27 3.61
C SER A 43 -11.84 13.19 2.70
N LEU A 44 -12.34 12.08 3.28
CA LEU A 44 -12.81 10.91 2.56
C LEU A 44 -14.31 10.68 2.81
N SER A 45 -15.05 10.35 1.77
CA SER A 45 -16.39 9.76 1.88
C SER A 45 -16.34 8.39 2.57
N ALA A 46 -17.48 7.83 2.93
CA ALA A 46 -17.53 6.47 3.49
C ALA A 46 -16.97 5.44 2.50
N ASP A 47 -17.37 5.52 1.23
CA ASP A 47 -16.88 4.64 0.16
C ASP A 47 -15.36 4.78 -0.03
N ASP A 48 -14.82 6.02 0.01
CA ASP A 48 -13.39 6.24 -0.13
C ASP A 48 -12.60 5.68 1.04
N GLN A 49 -13.16 5.70 2.25
CA GLN A 49 -12.53 5.07 3.41
C GLN A 49 -12.45 3.55 3.23
N GLU A 50 -13.49 2.90 2.69
CA GLU A 50 -13.43 1.47 2.36
C GLU A 50 -12.42 1.18 1.24
N LYS A 51 -12.39 1.98 0.16
CA LYS A 51 -11.38 1.84 -0.91
C LYS A 51 -9.95 1.94 -0.37
N VAL A 52 -9.71 2.90 0.53
CA VAL A 52 -8.40 3.07 1.20
C VAL A 52 -8.08 1.86 2.09
N ALA A 53 -9.06 1.31 2.82
CA ALA A 53 -8.84 0.12 3.64
C ALA A 53 -8.49 -1.10 2.79
N ILE A 54 -9.18 -1.30 1.66
CA ILE A 54 -8.91 -2.37 0.69
C ILE A 54 -7.51 -2.19 0.09
N ALA A 55 -7.19 -0.97 -0.39
CA ALA A 55 -5.86 -0.69 -0.92
C ALA A 55 -4.77 -0.91 0.14
N ALA A 56 -4.97 -0.48 1.38
CA ALA A 56 -4.01 -0.66 2.46
C ALA A 56 -3.76 -2.15 2.78
N ALA A 57 -4.81 -2.98 2.74
CA ALA A 57 -4.68 -4.42 2.98
C ALA A 57 -3.98 -5.16 1.83
N LEU A 58 -4.03 -4.64 0.59
CA LEU A 58 -3.65 -5.42 -0.60
C LEU A 58 -2.45 -4.86 -1.38
N HIS A 59 -2.00 -3.59 -1.14
CA HIS A 59 -0.99 -2.94 -1.98
C HIS A 59 0.36 -3.66 -2.05
N ASP A 60 0.82 -4.22 -0.94
CA ASP A 60 2.08 -4.94 -0.79
C ASP A 60 1.89 -6.42 -0.44
N LEU A 61 0.66 -6.96 -0.53
CA LEU A 61 0.35 -8.33 -0.13
C LEU A 61 1.23 -9.36 -0.85
N CYS A 62 1.48 -9.15 -2.14
CA CYS A 62 2.29 -10.06 -2.95
C CYS A 62 3.81 -9.79 -2.86
N ALA A 63 4.26 -8.83 -2.05
CA ALA A 63 5.69 -8.55 -1.84
C ALA A 63 6.44 -9.68 -1.11
N PHE A 64 5.72 -10.61 -0.49
CA PHE A 64 6.28 -11.83 0.08
C PHE A 64 6.86 -12.79 -0.97
N ASP A 65 6.42 -12.67 -2.24
CA ASP A 65 6.89 -13.48 -3.35
C ASP A 65 8.03 -12.80 -4.15
N GLY A 66 8.34 -11.53 -3.88
CA GLY A 66 9.43 -10.81 -4.55
C GLY A 66 9.11 -9.35 -4.89
N MET A 67 10.02 -8.70 -5.63
CA MET A 67 9.91 -7.26 -5.90
C MET A 67 8.95 -6.88 -7.03
N ASP A 68 8.53 -7.80 -7.92
CA ASP A 68 7.57 -7.51 -9.01
C ASP A 68 6.14 -7.83 -8.58
N TYR A 69 5.73 -7.30 -7.44
CA TYR A 69 4.49 -7.60 -6.75
C TYR A 69 3.30 -6.70 -7.09
N LEU A 70 3.53 -5.57 -7.77
CA LEU A 70 2.44 -4.60 -8.05
C LEU A 70 1.33 -5.21 -8.90
N GLU A 71 1.69 -5.92 -9.98
CA GLU A 71 0.71 -6.55 -10.86
C GLU A 71 -0.10 -7.61 -10.10
N PRO A 72 0.50 -8.61 -9.43
CA PRO A 72 -0.28 -9.58 -8.67
C PRO A 72 -1.09 -8.94 -7.53
N SER A 73 -0.61 -7.88 -6.87
CA SER A 73 -1.38 -7.16 -5.86
C SER A 73 -2.62 -6.45 -6.45
N ILE A 74 -2.49 -5.85 -7.64
CA ILE A 74 -3.63 -5.24 -8.36
C ILE A 74 -4.65 -6.31 -8.76
N GLU A 75 -4.20 -7.46 -9.26
CA GLU A 75 -5.09 -8.57 -9.63
C GLU A 75 -5.81 -9.17 -8.43
N GLU A 76 -5.12 -9.28 -7.30
CA GLU A 76 -5.71 -9.74 -6.03
C GLU A 76 -6.78 -8.75 -5.53
N ALA A 77 -6.51 -7.45 -5.61
CA ALA A 77 -7.49 -6.42 -5.26
C ALA A 77 -8.73 -6.50 -6.17
N ALA A 78 -8.53 -6.67 -7.47
CA ALA A 78 -9.61 -6.83 -8.43
C ALA A 78 -10.44 -8.09 -8.18
N ARG A 79 -9.79 -9.20 -7.79
CA ARG A 79 -10.47 -10.43 -7.38
C ARG A 79 -11.36 -10.18 -6.17
N TYR A 80 -10.80 -9.58 -5.12
CA TYR A 80 -11.55 -9.23 -3.91
C TYR A 80 -12.76 -8.34 -4.21
N LEU A 81 -12.57 -7.30 -5.03
CA LEU A 81 -13.66 -6.39 -5.39
C LEU A 81 -14.79 -7.10 -6.13
N ARG A 82 -14.49 -8.04 -7.04
CA ARG A 82 -15.51 -8.86 -7.70
C ARG A 82 -16.24 -9.78 -6.71
N GLU A 83 -15.52 -10.47 -5.85
CA GLU A 83 -16.09 -11.38 -4.84
C GLU A 83 -17.04 -10.67 -3.88
N THR A 84 -16.84 -9.36 -3.67
CA THR A 84 -17.62 -8.54 -2.73
C THR A 84 -18.62 -7.59 -3.41
N GLY A 85 -18.81 -7.68 -4.74
CA GLY A 85 -19.73 -6.84 -5.49
C GLY A 85 -19.34 -5.35 -5.55
N ARG A 86 -18.03 -5.09 -5.52
CA ARG A 86 -17.44 -3.72 -5.52
C ARG A 86 -16.62 -3.42 -6.78
N GLU A 87 -16.92 -4.07 -7.90
CA GLU A 87 -16.16 -3.94 -9.16
C GLU A 87 -16.06 -2.51 -9.67
N ALA A 88 -17.06 -1.67 -9.35
CA ALA A 88 -17.04 -0.25 -9.69
C ALA A 88 -15.85 0.51 -9.10
N TRP A 89 -15.20 -0.02 -8.06
CA TRP A 89 -14.03 0.59 -7.40
C TRP A 89 -12.69 0.11 -7.96
N ASP A 90 -12.69 -0.87 -8.89
CA ASP A 90 -11.49 -1.52 -9.40
C ASP A 90 -10.45 -0.51 -9.92
N ARG A 91 -10.90 0.46 -10.71
CA ARG A 91 -10.01 1.46 -11.29
C ARG A 91 -9.30 2.31 -10.25
N GLU A 92 -10.02 2.82 -9.25
CA GLU A 92 -9.47 3.71 -8.23
C GLU A 92 -8.54 2.97 -7.27
N VAL A 93 -8.90 1.75 -6.88
CA VAL A 93 -8.07 0.87 -6.03
C VAL A 93 -6.80 0.47 -6.79
N ALA A 94 -6.91 0.07 -8.06
CA ALA A 94 -5.76 -0.29 -8.89
C ALA A 94 -4.79 0.88 -9.08
N LEU A 95 -5.29 2.10 -9.31
CA LEU A 95 -4.47 3.32 -9.38
C LEU A 95 -3.74 3.60 -8.06
N THR A 96 -4.43 3.41 -6.94
CA THR A 96 -3.85 3.61 -5.60
C THR A 96 -2.71 2.62 -5.37
N ILE A 97 -2.92 1.34 -5.65
CA ILE A 97 -1.88 0.30 -5.54
C ILE A 97 -0.72 0.58 -6.52
N ALA A 98 -1.02 0.92 -7.78
CA ALA A 98 0.01 1.11 -8.80
C ALA A 98 0.97 2.28 -8.49
N PHE A 99 0.51 3.33 -7.83
CA PHE A 99 1.26 4.57 -7.71
C PHE A 99 1.68 4.94 -6.28
N HIS A 100 1.48 4.06 -5.28
CA HIS A 100 1.86 4.35 -3.88
C HIS A 100 3.39 4.59 -3.72
N HIS A 101 4.24 3.93 -4.49
CA HIS A 101 5.70 4.13 -4.50
C HIS A 101 6.17 5.31 -5.36
N ARG A 102 5.28 6.04 -6.03
CA ARG A 102 5.69 7.13 -6.89
C ARG A 102 6.44 8.22 -6.09
N ILE A 103 7.64 8.61 -6.57
CA ILE A 103 8.48 9.61 -5.90
C ILE A 103 7.86 11.01 -6.04
N ARG A 104 7.40 11.36 -7.24
CA ARG A 104 6.80 12.69 -7.53
C ARG A 104 5.33 12.70 -7.14
N PRO A 105 4.78 13.86 -6.71
CA PRO A 105 3.36 14.01 -6.44
C PRO A 105 2.48 13.48 -7.57
N TYR A 106 1.42 12.78 -7.21
CA TYR A 106 0.45 12.27 -8.16
C TYR A 106 -0.67 13.29 -8.40
N ARG A 107 -0.98 13.56 -9.68
CA ARG A 107 -2.02 14.52 -10.09
C ARG A 107 -2.95 13.95 -11.16
N GLY A 108 -3.01 12.62 -11.26
CA GLY A 108 -3.86 11.92 -12.22
C GLY A 108 -5.26 11.64 -11.68
N GLU A 109 -5.94 10.74 -12.38
CA GLU A 109 -7.25 10.18 -12.01
C GLU A 109 -7.22 9.61 -10.59
N ALA A 110 -8.32 9.72 -9.84
CA ALA A 110 -8.42 9.30 -8.43
C ALA A 110 -7.35 9.94 -7.51
N GLY A 111 -6.83 11.12 -7.87
CA GLY A 111 -5.77 11.81 -7.13
C GLY A 111 -6.11 12.08 -5.66
N HIS A 112 -7.41 12.18 -5.33
CA HIS A 112 -7.91 12.35 -3.96
C HIS A 112 -7.68 11.11 -3.08
N LEU A 113 -7.51 9.92 -3.67
CA LEU A 113 -7.13 8.66 -2.99
C LEU A 113 -5.62 8.40 -3.12
N VAL A 114 -5.12 8.43 -4.36
CA VAL A 114 -3.74 8.05 -4.69
C VAL A 114 -2.71 8.92 -3.99
N GLU A 115 -2.86 10.24 -4.01
CA GLU A 115 -1.84 11.13 -3.45
C GLU A 115 -1.76 11.07 -1.92
N PRO A 116 -2.87 11.11 -1.16
CA PRO A 116 -2.80 10.87 0.28
C PRO A 116 -2.25 9.49 0.64
N PHE A 117 -2.63 8.44 -0.09
CA PHE A 117 -2.12 7.09 0.15
C PHE A 117 -0.61 7.04 -0.06
N ARG A 118 -0.11 7.54 -1.19
CA ARG A 118 1.32 7.65 -1.48
C ARG A 118 2.08 8.40 -0.39
N ARG A 119 1.53 9.50 0.11
CA ARG A 119 2.16 10.30 1.18
C ARG A 119 2.19 9.57 2.51
N ALA A 120 1.13 8.84 2.83
CA ALA A 120 1.02 8.02 4.03
C ALA A 120 2.02 6.86 4.00
N ASP A 121 2.12 6.16 2.88
CA ASP A 121 3.06 5.08 2.67
C ASP A 121 4.51 5.56 2.80
N TRP A 122 4.92 6.60 2.06
CA TRP A 122 6.25 7.20 2.20
C TRP A 122 6.56 7.67 3.63
N ASN A 123 5.56 8.19 4.36
CA ASN A 123 5.75 8.52 5.78
C ASN A 123 6.06 7.26 6.59
N ASP A 124 5.33 6.17 6.37
CA ASP A 124 5.47 4.96 7.16
C ASP A 124 6.79 4.23 6.88
N VAL A 125 7.10 3.95 5.60
CA VAL A 125 8.32 3.20 5.22
C VAL A 125 9.60 3.95 5.55
N THR A 126 9.56 5.30 5.58
CA THR A 126 10.69 6.15 5.98
C THR A 126 10.70 6.52 7.46
N MET A 127 9.82 5.92 8.28
CA MET A 127 9.70 6.21 9.71
C MET A 127 9.53 7.71 10.01
N GLY A 128 8.78 8.43 9.15
CA GLY A 128 8.48 9.84 9.29
C GLY A 128 9.57 10.80 8.77
N LEU A 129 10.66 10.31 8.17
CA LEU A 129 11.65 11.18 7.50
C LEU A 129 10.98 11.97 6.36
N VAL A 130 10.15 11.30 5.56
CA VAL A 130 9.24 11.96 4.62
C VAL A 130 7.92 12.21 5.34
N ARG A 131 7.68 13.45 5.76
CA ARG A 131 6.52 13.77 6.62
C ARG A 131 5.17 13.51 5.96
N GLY A 132 5.03 13.72 4.66
CA GLY A 132 3.78 13.49 3.93
C GLY A 132 2.56 14.27 4.43
N GLY A 133 2.71 15.19 5.40
CA GLY A 133 1.61 15.90 6.07
C GLY A 133 1.04 15.17 7.30
N VAL A 134 1.56 13.99 7.64
CA VAL A 134 1.12 13.22 8.81
C VAL A 134 1.57 13.93 10.10
N PRO A 135 0.65 14.23 11.05
CA PRO A 135 1.01 14.83 12.32
C PRO A 135 1.92 13.91 13.15
N ARG A 136 2.94 14.48 13.79
CA ARG A 136 3.91 13.71 14.59
C ARG A 136 3.25 12.92 15.73
N GLU A 137 2.28 13.52 16.39
CA GLU A 137 1.59 12.88 17.53
C GLU A 137 0.74 11.69 17.06
N LEU A 138 0.09 11.82 15.91
CA LEU A 138 -0.63 10.70 15.31
C LEU A 138 0.34 9.57 14.94
N ARG A 139 1.51 9.89 14.37
CA ARG A 139 2.52 8.88 14.07
C ARG A 139 2.96 8.13 15.31
N LYS A 140 3.32 8.84 16.39
CA LYS A 140 3.71 8.22 17.66
C LYS A 140 2.61 7.31 18.23
N ALA A 141 1.36 7.78 18.20
CA ALA A 141 0.22 6.99 18.66
C ALA A 141 0.04 5.73 17.81
N ALA A 142 0.16 5.87 16.48
CA ALA A 142 0.06 4.75 15.56
C ALA A 142 1.20 3.73 15.74
N ASP A 143 2.45 4.17 15.94
CA ASP A 143 3.60 3.29 16.19
C ASP A 143 3.45 2.51 17.52
N THR A 144 2.74 3.09 18.51
CA THR A 144 2.42 2.42 19.77
C THR A 144 1.32 1.38 19.61
N GLU A 145 0.24 1.72 18.88
CA GLU A 145 -0.91 0.84 18.65
C GLU A 145 -0.58 -0.28 17.63
N PHE A 146 0.24 0.02 16.64
CA PHE A 146 0.66 -0.86 15.56
C PHE A 146 2.20 -0.85 15.44
N PRO A 147 2.91 -1.62 16.26
CA PRO A 147 4.37 -1.58 16.31
C PRO A 147 5.02 -1.89 14.96
N VAL A 148 6.11 -1.17 14.66
CA VAL A 148 6.98 -1.46 13.52
C VAL A 148 7.83 -2.67 13.87
N THR A 149 7.44 -3.85 13.37
CA THR A 149 8.16 -5.12 13.58
C THR A 149 8.90 -5.56 12.31
N ALA A 150 9.30 -6.82 12.23
CA ALA A 150 9.92 -7.40 11.03
C ALA A 150 9.03 -7.16 9.80
N PHE A 151 9.48 -6.30 8.87
CA PHE A 151 8.59 -5.55 8.01
C PHE A 151 9.05 -5.60 6.56
N ILE A 152 8.23 -6.22 5.70
CA ILE A 152 8.50 -6.40 4.28
C ILE A 152 8.60 -5.07 3.51
N PRO A 153 7.73 -4.07 3.66
CA PRO A 153 7.89 -2.80 2.95
C PRO A 153 9.24 -2.11 3.18
N ARG A 154 9.82 -2.24 4.37
CA ARG A 154 11.18 -1.77 4.60
C ARG A 154 12.23 -2.58 3.84
N ALA A 155 12.06 -3.90 3.75
CA ALA A 155 12.93 -4.76 2.94
C ALA A 155 12.79 -4.44 1.45
N VAL A 156 11.58 -4.14 0.97
CA VAL A 156 11.30 -3.67 -0.39
C VAL A 156 12.01 -2.35 -0.65
N LEU A 157 11.88 -1.34 0.23
CA LEU A 157 12.56 -0.07 0.09
C LEU A 157 14.10 -0.22 0.02
N LEU A 158 14.69 -1.05 0.89
CA LEU A 158 16.12 -1.36 0.86
C LEU A 158 16.51 -2.09 -0.43
N GLY A 159 15.67 -2.99 -0.92
CA GLY A 159 15.83 -3.66 -2.20
C GLY A 159 15.81 -2.68 -3.37
N GLU A 160 14.91 -1.70 -3.35
CA GLU A 160 14.84 -0.61 -4.34
C GLU A 160 16.10 0.23 -4.35
N ILE A 161 16.61 0.62 -3.17
CA ILE A 161 17.86 1.36 -3.03
C ILE A 161 19.05 0.54 -3.59
N ALA A 162 19.09 -0.76 -3.29
CA ALA A 162 20.13 -1.67 -3.78
C ALA A 162 20.02 -1.96 -5.29
N TRP A 163 18.84 -1.77 -5.88
CA TRP A 163 18.60 -1.93 -7.32
C TRP A 163 19.29 -0.84 -8.15
N LEU A 164 19.24 0.41 -7.69
CA LEU A 164 19.70 1.58 -8.43
C LEU A 164 21.16 1.47 -8.95
N PRO A 165 22.16 1.08 -8.14
CA PRO A 165 23.53 0.94 -8.61
C PRO A 165 23.72 -0.12 -9.69
N ARG A 166 22.88 -1.16 -9.69
CA ARG A 166 22.93 -2.27 -10.65
C ARG A 166 22.16 -1.99 -11.94
N HIS A 167 21.20 -1.06 -11.90
CA HIS A 167 20.28 -0.77 -13.00
C HIS A 167 20.04 0.75 -13.13
N PRO A 168 21.06 1.57 -13.39
CA PRO A 168 20.96 3.03 -13.29
C PRO A 168 19.94 3.67 -14.24
N LEU A 169 19.58 2.97 -15.34
CA LEU A 169 18.61 3.44 -16.33
C LEU A 169 17.23 2.78 -16.22
N ARG A 170 17.03 1.92 -15.21
CA ARG A 170 15.76 1.20 -15.03
C ARG A 170 15.27 1.38 -13.59
N PRO A 171 14.09 1.99 -13.38
CA PRO A 171 13.51 2.04 -12.04
C PRO A 171 13.26 0.62 -11.52
N ALA A 172 13.36 0.44 -10.21
CA ALA A 172 13.01 -0.82 -9.57
C ALA A 172 11.53 -1.19 -9.87
N PRO A 173 11.17 -2.50 -9.85
CA PRO A 173 9.82 -2.94 -10.18
C PRO A 173 8.69 -2.17 -9.46
N PRO A 174 8.76 -1.88 -8.14
CA PRO A 174 7.72 -1.12 -7.44
C PRO A 174 7.47 0.30 -7.99
N PHE A 175 8.46 0.93 -8.63
CA PHE A 175 8.27 2.23 -9.28
C PHE A 175 7.63 2.16 -10.67
N ARG A 176 7.28 0.97 -11.16
CA ARG A 176 6.74 0.74 -12.52
C ARG A 176 5.22 0.64 -12.57
N GLY A 177 4.50 1.34 -11.68
CA GLY A 177 3.05 1.25 -11.55
C GLY A 177 2.28 1.40 -12.86
N GLY A 178 2.67 2.33 -13.73
CA GLY A 178 2.05 2.46 -15.05
C GLY A 178 2.24 1.23 -15.97
N ALA A 179 3.34 0.48 -15.83
CA ALA A 179 3.52 -0.76 -16.55
C ALA A 179 2.66 -1.89 -15.96
N ALA A 180 2.56 -1.97 -14.64
CA ALA A 180 1.67 -2.92 -13.97
C ALA A 180 0.21 -2.72 -14.39
N LEU A 181 -0.29 -1.47 -14.40
CA LEU A 181 -1.64 -1.15 -14.88
C LEU A 181 -1.88 -1.60 -16.33
N ARG A 182 -0.91 -1.40 -17.24
CA ARG A 182 -1.05 -1.86 -18.63
C ARG A 182 -1.14 -3.38 -18.73
N ARG A 183 -0.33 -4.12 -17.95
CA ARG A 183 -0.35 -5.58 -17.95
C ARG A 183 -1.68 -6.15 -17.43
N THR A 184 -2.29 -5.48 -16.47
CA THR A 184 -3.61 -5.86 -15.94
C THR A 184 -4.79 -5.35 -16.79
N GLY A 185 -4.53 -4.67 -17.93
CA GLY A 185 -5.58 -4.10 -18.79
C GLY A 185 -6.28 -2.87 -18.21
N ARG A 186 -5.69 -2.21 -17.21
CA ARG A 186 -6.24 -1.04 -16.49
C ARG A 186 -5.51 0.27 -16.81
N ALA A 187 -4.80 0.36 -17.92
CA ALA A 187 -4.08 1.58 -18.33
C ALA A 187 -5.03 2.65 -18.88
#